data_4cdf34cd6399b561cb9a3393b7407e1b
#
_entry.id   4cdf34cd6399b561cb9a3393b7407e1b
#
_cell.length_a   1.000
_cell.length_b   1.000
_cell.length_c   1.000
_cell.angle_alpha   90.00
_cell.angle_beta   90.00
_cell.angle_gamma   90.00
#
_symmetry.space_group_name_H-M   'P 1'
#
loop_
_entity.id
_entity.type
_entity.pdbx_description
1 polymer ?
#
loop_
_entity_poly.entity_id
_entity_poly.type
_entity_poly.pdbx_seq_one_letter_code
_entity_poly.pdbx_strand_id
1 'polypeptide(L)'
;MSKLHNVRGRITYISSHAKQENLYAVYETTDRHYWTELARFNQQEFLKSGTEGKCIEARELIIALPESFPDLYDPNRLLQLFTNRFKEKYGVECVSALHHNKRKTNYHIHLIFSERELLPEPIEKIATRNMFYNEQKKHVRTKKEILDDSGNVRKGCKIIKKGEVYERTLFTAKNKLFKQEHYLDEAKRFYTDLINLLIEDDKNKLHVFDKNGLYLATKKIGKNNPKAEQIKEDNEVRMQWNHEVDRALVSQVPEDEIRQIKQKWITERIRLSIDVFGKCPE
;
A
#
# COMPACT_ATOMS: atom_id res chain seq x y z
N MET A 1 2.49 -2.86 -3.18
CA MET A 1 1.65 -2.03 -2.28
C MET A 1 0.87 -1.02 -3.09
N SER A 2 -0.46 -0.98 -2.90
CA SER A 2 -1.36 -0.09 -3.65
C SER A 2 -1.63 1.20 -2.86
N LYS A 3 -1.82 2.32 -3.57
CA LYS A 3 -2.26 3.59 -3.02
C LYS A 3 -3.77 3.70 -3.19
N LEU A 4 -4.51 3.93 -2.10
CA LEU A 4 -5.96 4.03 -2.14
C LEU A 4 -6.41 5.49 -2.14
N HIS A 5 -7.24 5.84 -3.11
CA HIS A 5 -7.84 7.18 -3.27
C HIS A 5 -9.31 7.23 -2.86
N ASN A 6 -9.87 6.09 -2.50
CA ASN A 6 -11.21 5.91 -1.93
C ASN A 6 -11.18 4.72 -0.98
N VAL A 7 -10.72 4.95 0.24
CA VAL A 7 -10.55 3.90 1.25
C VAL A 7 -11.89 3.28 1.64
N ARG A 8 -12.95 4.06 1.80
CA ARG A 8 -14.29 3.56 2.19
C ARG A 8 -14.86 2.62 1.13
N GLY A 9 -14.79 3.03 -0.14
CA GLY A 9 -15.24 2.19 -1.26
C GLY A 9 -14.44 0.90 -1.35
N ARG A 10 -13.12 0.96 -1.11
CA ARG A 10 -12.26 -0.23 -1.13
C ARG A 10 -12.56 -1.18 0.03
N ILE A 11 -12.74 -0.67 1.25
CA ILE A 11 -13.12 -1.47 2.41
C ILE A 11 -14.47 -2.18 2.15
N THR A 12 -15.48 -1.45 1.67
CA THR A 12 -16.78 -2.03 1.32
C THR A 12 -16.65 -3.12 0.25
N TYR A 13 -15.75 -2.94 -0.72
CA TYR A 13 -15.53 -3.92 -1.78
C TYR A 13 -14.93 -5.23 -1.25
N ILE A 14 -13.86 -5.16 -0.45
CA ILE A 14 -13.15 -6.36 0.04
C ILE A 14 -13.94 -7.10 1.13
N SER A 15 -14.85 -6.42 1.84
CA SER A 15 -15.62 -7.00 2.95
C SER A 15 -17.05 -7.42 2.57
N SER A 16 -17.41 -7.35 1.29
CA SER A 16 -18.78 -7.66 0.83
C SER A 16 -18.86 -9.06 0.22
N HIS A 17 -19.61 -9.95 0.85
CA HIS A 17 -19.93 -11.30 0.30
C HIS A 17 -20.63 -11.21 -1.07
N ALA A 18 -21.45 -10.18 -1.31
CA ALA A 18 -22.11 -9.99 -2.60
C ALA A 18 -21.12 -9.68 -3.75
N LYS A 19 -19.94 -9.14 -3.43
CA LYS A 19 -18.90 -8.77 -4.40
C LYS A 19 -17.73 -9.76 -4.45
N GLN A 20 -17.58 -10.55 -3.40
CA GLN A 20 -16.48 -11.49 -3.19
C GLN A 20 -17.05 -12.87 -2.88
N GLU A 21 -17.21 -13.71 -3.92
CA GLU A 21 -17.79 -15.06 -3.80
C GLU A 21 -17.03 -15.97 -2.82
N ASN A 22 -15.71 -15.79 -2.73
CA ASN A 22 -14.82 -16.58 -1.88
C ASN A 22 -14.23 -15.77 -0.72
N LEU A 23 -15.06 -14.97 -0.06
CA LEU A 23 -14.71 -14.26 1.18
C LEU A 23 -14.87 -15.20 2.37
N TYR A 24 -13.79 -15.42 3.13
CA TYR A 24 -13.77 -16.32 4.30
C TYR A 24 -13.91 -15.57 5.63
N ALA A 25 -13.22 -14.43 5.75
CA ALA A 25 -13.21 -13.66 6.99
C ALA A 25 -12.97 -12.16 6.69
N VAL A 26 -13.45 -11.33 7.61
CA VAL A 26 -13.15 -9.88 7.66
C VAL A 26 -12.76 -9.53 9.09
N TYR A 27 -11.72 -8.75 9.25
CA TYR A 27 -11.28 -8.26 10.56
C TYR A 27 -10.90 -6.79 10.50
N GLU A 28 -11.36 -6.03 11.49
CA GLU A 28 -11.16 -4.59 11.60
C GLU A 28 -10.58 -4.29 12.98
N THR A 29 -9.50 -3.52 13.05
CA THR A 29 -8.88 -3.14 14.34
C THR A 29 -9.51 -1.89 14.92
N THR A 30 -10.35 -1.20 14.16
CA THR A 30 -11.11 -0.01 14.54
C THR A 30 -12.44 0.03 13.77
N ASP A 31 -13.35 0.93 14.15
CA ASP A 31 -14.65 1.06 13.52
C ASP A 31 -14.62 1.74 12.13
N ARG A 32 -15.75 1.67 11.42
CA ARG A 32 -15.92 2.27 10.08
C ARG A 32 -15.92 3.80 10.11
N HIS A 33 -16.25 4.41 11.24
CA HIS A 33 -16.24 5.86 11.41
C HIS A 33 -14.81 6.40 11.30
N TYR A 34 -13.83 5.72 11.92
CA TYR A 34 -12.42 6.05 11.81
C TYR A 34 -11.98 6.27 10.36
N TRP A 35 -12.31 5.34 9.46
CA TRP A 35 -11.93 5.42 8.04
C TRP A 35 -12.60 6.58 7.31
N THR A 36 -13.80 6.96 7.74
CA THR A 36 -14.51 8.13 7.21
C THR A 36 -13.81 9.42 7.62
N GLU A 37 -13.46 9.55 8.88
CA GLU A 37 -12.74 10.72 9.39
C GLU A 37 -11.32 10.79 8.84
N LEU A 38 -10.62 9.67 8.73
CA LEU A 38 -9.29 9.59 8.11
C LEU A 38 -9.32 10.06 6.64
N ALA A 39 -10.30 9.60 5.85
CA ALA A 39 -10.45 10.02 4.46
C ALA A 39 -10.70 11.52 4.38
N ARG A 40 -11.65 12.05 5.18
CA ARG A 40 -11.96 13.48 5.26
C ARG A 40 -10.72 14.31 5.62
N PHE A 41 -9.99 13.91 6.66
CA PHE A 41 -8.80 14.58 7.12
C PHE A 41 -7.69 14.58 6.04
N ASN A 42 -7.43 13.44 5.40
CA ASN A 42 -6.45 13.35 4.32
C ASN A 42 -6.81 14.24 3.13
N GLN A 43 -8.08 14.29 2.74
CA GLN A 43 -8.56 15.18 1.65
C GLN A 43 -8.38 16.64 2.01
N GLN A 44 -8.68 17.04 3.24
CA GLN A 44 -8.48 18.41 3.70
C GLN A 44 -6.99 18.82 3.69
N GLU A 45 -6.11 17.97 4.22
CA GLU A 45 -4.67 18.22 4.21
C GLU A 45 -4.10 18.25 2.79
N PHE A 46 -4.59 17.38 1.91
CA PHE A 46 -4.19 17.37 0.51
C PHE A 46 -4.59 18.66 -0.21
N LEU A 47 -5.82 19.16 0.01
CA LEU A 47 -6.27 20.44 -0.56
C LEU A 47 -5.45 21.61 -0.02
N LYS A 48 -5.13 21.64 1.29
CA LYS A 48 -4.29 22.70 1.88
C LYS A 48 -2.88 22.69 1.32
N SER A 49 -2.33 21.52 0.96
CA SER A 49 -0.96 21.41 0.44
C SER A 49 -0.78 21.99 -0.96
N GLY A 50 -1.86 22.21 -1.72
CA GLY A 50 -1.80 22.63 -3.10
C GLY A 50 -1.15 21.63 -4.06
N THR A 51 -0.91 20.38 -3.62
CA THR A 51 -0.29 19.34 -4.42
C THR A 51 -1.25 18.88 -5.52
N GLU A 52 -0.75 18.73 -6.72
CA GLU A 52 -1.52 18.17 -7.85
C GLU A 52 -1.66 16.65 -7.74
N GLY A 53 -2.71 16.11 -8.38
CA GLY A 53 -2.96 14.68 -8.47
C GLY A 53 -4.10 14.19 -7.57
N LYS A 54 -4.00 12.95 -7.08
CA LYS A 54 -5.03 12.31 -6.25
C LYS A 54 -4.55 12.11 -4.83
N CYS A 55 -5.38 12.49 -3.87
CA CYS A 55 -5.12 12.25 -2.46
C CYS A 55 -4.97 10.74 -2.17
N ILE A 56 -3.94 10.37 -1.43
CA ILE A 56 -3.80 9.02 -0.89
C ILE A 56 -4.46 9.01 0.49
N GLU A 57 -5.55 8.27 0.63
CA GLU A 57 -6.32 8.15 1.87
C GLU A 57 -5.79 7.03 2.78
N ALA A 58 -5.35 5.92 2.18
CA ALA A 58 -4.77 4.75 2.85
C ALA A 58 -3.91 3.94 1.88
N ARG A 59 -3.31 2.85 2.39
CA ARG A 59 -2.57 1.89 1.57
C ARG A 59 -3.12 0.49 1.72
N GLU A 60 -2.78 -0.37 0.74
CA GLU A 60 -3.18 -1.77 0.74
C GLU A 60 -1.98 -2.66 0.39
N LEU A 61 -1.80 -3.72 1.18
CA LEU A 61 -0.98 -4.87 0.87
C LEU A 61 -1.87 -6.04 0.48
N ILE A 62 -1.37 -6.88 -0.43
CA ILE A 62 -1.94 -8.20 -0.72
C ILE A 62 -0.89 -9.21 -0.29
N ILE A 63 -1.27 -10.08 0.66
CA ILE A 63 -0.41 -11.09 1.25
C ILE A 63 -0.91 -12.44 0.77
N ALA A 64 -0.15 -13.08 -0.14
CA ALA A 64 -0.45 -14.43 -0.57
C ALA A 64 -0.12 -15.42 0.54
N LEU A 65 -1.00 -16.39 0.74
CA LEU A 65 -0.86 -17.45 1.72
C LEU A 65 -0.75 -18.81 1.01
N PRO A 66 -0.15 -19.82 1.64
CA PRO A 66 -0.15 -21.19 1.13
C PRO A 66 -1.56 -21.72 0.91
N GLU A 67 -1.78 -22.44 -0.20
CA GLU A 67 -3.09 -23.02 -0.55
C GLU A 67 -3.54 -24.13 0.43
N SER A 68 -2.64 -24.64 1.26
CA SER A 68 -2.97 -25.59 2.32
C SER A 68 -3.57 -24.95 3.57
N PHE A 69 -3.45 -23.62 3.75
CA PHE A 69 -3.89 -22.93 4.97
C PHE A 69 -5.39 -22.98 5.24
N PRO A 70 -6.28 -22.95 4.22
CA PRO A 70 -7.72 -23.11 4.44
C PRO A 70 -8.11 -24.40 5.17
N ASP A 71 -7.36 -25.48 4.94
CA ASP A 71 -7.61 -26.79 5.53
C ASP A 71 -6.97 -26.95 6.92
N LEU A 72 -5.94 -26.14 7.22
CA LEU A 72 -5.14 -26.26 8.45
C LEU A 72 -5.54 -25.24 9.52
N TYR A 73 -6.03 -24.07 9.14
CA TYR A 73 -6.23 -22.93 10.04
C TYR A 73 -7.63 -22.34 9.93
N ASP A 74 -8.21 -21.97 11.07
CA ASP A 74 -9.44 -21.16 11.10
C ASP A 74 -9.22 -19.80 10.46
N PRO A 75 -10.01 -19.42 9.46
CA PRO A 75 -9.82 -18.19 8.70
C PRO A 75 -9.85 -16.91 9.56
N ASN A 76 -10.71 -16.87 10.61
CA ASN A 76 -10.83 -15.69 11.45
C ASN A 76 -9.60 -15.54 12.35
N ARG A 77 -9.12 -16.61 12.95
CA ARG A 77 -7.91 -16.59 13.80
C ARG A 77 -6.68 -16.25 13.00
N LEU A 78 -6.56 -16.84 11.81
CA LEU A 78 -5.46 -16.56 10.89
C LEU A 78 -5.43 -15.07 10.50
N LEU A 79 -6.58 -14.53 10.10
CA LEU A 79 -6.70 -13.12 9.68
C LEU A 79 -6.41 -12.16 10.84
N GLN A 80 -6.92 -12.46 12.04
CA GLN A 80 -6.63 -11.68 13.25
C GLN A 80 -5.14 -11.68 13.58
N LEU A 81 -4.48 -12.84 13.53
CA LEU A 81 -3.04 -12.95 13.77
C LEU A 81 -2.24 -12.03 12.84
N PHE A 82 -2.46 -12.15 11.53
CA PHE A 82 -1.72 -11.39 10.53
C PHE A 82 -1.96 -9.88 10.64
N THR A 83 -3.19 -9.49 10.94
CA THR A 83 -3.59 -8.09 11.06
C THR A 83 -3.05 -7.46 12.34
N ASN A 84 -3.19 -8.15 13.48
CA ASN A 84 -2.72 -7.65 14.77
C ASN A 84 -1.19 -7.53 14.81
N ARG A 85 -0.45 -8.49 14.24
CA ARG A 85 1.01 -8.40 14.12
C ARG A 85 1.46 -7.19 13.31
N PHE A 86 0.72 -6.83 12.26
CA PHE A 86 1.00 -5.61 11.51
C PHE A 86 0.71 -4.35 12.35
N LYS A 87 -0.44 -4.30 13.01
CA LYS A 87 -0.81 -3.20 13.91
C LYS A 87 0.21 -3.01 15.03
N GLU A 88 0.62 -4.09 15.69
CA GLU A 88 1.63 -4.08 16.75
C GLU A 88 2.98 -3.53 16.25
N LYS A 89 3.41 -3.95 15.06
CA LYS A 89 4.69 -3.52 14.50
C LYS A 89 4.70 -2.06 14.05
N TYR A 90 3.62 -1.58 13.46
CA TYR A 90 3.60 -0.27 12.80
C TYR A 90 2.72 0.78 13.50
N GLY A 91 1.99 0.43 14.54
CA GLY A 91 1.16 1.36 15.33
C GLY A 91 -0.03 1.94 14.59
N VAL A 92 -0.51 1.32 13.50
CA VAL A 92 -1.56 1.87 12.64
C VAL A 92 -2.80 1.00 12.61
N GLU A 93 -3.96 1.63 12.40
CA GLU A 93 -5.22 0.92 12.27
C GLU A 93 -5.35 0.23 10.92
N CYS A 94 -5.99 -0.96 10.95
CA CYS A 94 -6.10 -1.85 9.82
C CYS A 94 -7.53 -2.37 9.61
N VAL A 95 -7.85 -2.64 8.34
CA VAL A 95 -8.98 -3.50 7.93
C VAL A 95 -8.43 -4.55 7.00
N SER A 96 -8.79 -5.79 7.25
CA SER A 96 -8.35 -6.90 6.43
C SER A 96 -9.50 -7.81 6.02
N ALA A 97 -9.31 -8.50 4.91
CA ALA A 97 -10.25 -9.50 4.39
C ALA A 97 -9.48 -10.65 3.75
N LEU A 98 -9.92 -11.85 4.03
CA LEU A 98 -9.30 -13.09 3.58
C LEU A 98 -10.14 -13.73 2.48
N HIS A 99 -9.52 -13.92 1.33
CA HIS A 99 -10.20 -14.35 0.10
C HIS A 99 -9.47 -15.47 -0.61
N HIS A 100 -10.22 -16.20 -1.44
CA HIS A 100 -9.70 -16.82 -2.66
C HIS A 100 -10.05 -15.99 -3.89
N ASN A 101 -9.24 -16.08 -4.94
CA ASN A 101 -9.66 -15.64 -6.25
C ASN A 101 -10.79 -16.54 -6.79
N LYS A 102 -11.46 -16.13 -7.88
CA LYS A 102 -12.59 -16.91 -8.46
C LYS A 102 -12.25 -18.36 -8.81
N ARG A 103 -10.98 -18.62 -9.18
CA ARG A 103 -10.51 -19.96 -9.56
C ARG A 103 -10.00 -20.79 -8.38
N LYS A 104 -10.02 -20.25 -7.18
CA LYS A 104 -9.46 -20.86 -5.96
C LYS A 104 -8.00 -21.32 -6.12
N THR A 105 -7.19 -20.50 -6.77
CA THR A 105 -5.75 -20.72 -6.99
C THR A 105 -4.87 -19.64 -6.36
N ASN A 106 -5.44 -18.79 -5.52
CA ASN A 106 -4.70 -17.73 -4.85
C ASN A 106 -5.45 -17.34 -3.58
N TYR A 107 -5.05 -17.96 -2.47
CA TYR A 107 -5.52 -17.63 -1.13
C TYR A 107 -4.72 -16.44 -0.60
N HIS A 108 -5.39 -15.36 -0.21
CA HIS A 108 -4.70 -14.13 0.12
C HIS A 108 -5.47 -13.21 1.06
N ILE A 109 -4.73 -12.41 1.79
CA ILE A 109 -5.25 -11.35 2.64
C ILE A 109 -5.13 -10.01 1.89
N HIS A 110 -6.22 -9.26 1.82
CA HIS A 110 -6.22 -7.82 1.61
C HIS A 110 -6.04 -7.13 2.96
N LEU A 111 -4.95 -6.40 3.14
CA LEU A 111 -4.67 -5.62 4.34
C LEU A 111 -4.65 -4.13 3.97
N ILE A 112 -5.69 -3.40 4.36
CA ILE A 112 -5.76 -1.94 4.25
C ILE A 112 -5.29 -1.34 5.56
N PHE A 113 -4.41 -0.34 5.49
CA PHE A 113 -3.86 0.31 6.68
C PHE A 113 -3.74 1.82 6.51
N SER A 114 -3.82 2.54 7.63
CA SER A 114 -3.63 3.98 7.71
C SER A 114 -2.14 4.35 7.61
N GLU A 115 -1.82 5.51 7.03
CA GLU A 115 -0.49 6.11 7.16
C GLU A 115 -0.38 7.03 8.39
N ARG A 116 -1.43 7.13 9.20
CA ARG A 116 -1.55 8.04 10.35
C ARG A 116 -2.10 7.31 11.55
N GLU A 117 -1.76 7.78 12.70
CA GLU A 117 -2.30 7.34 13.98
C GLU A 117 -3.37 8.34 14.45
N LEU A 118 -4.38 7.86 15.16
CA LEU A 118 -5.34 8.72 15.84
C LEU A 118 -4.65 9.34 17.07
N LEU A 119 -4.78 10.64 17.24
CA LEU A 119 -4.29 11.31 18.43
C LEU A 119 -5.15 10.94 19.64
N PRO A 120 -4.57 10.74 20.83
CA PRO A 120 -5.32 10.49 22.06
C PRO A 120 -6.35 11.59 22.35
N GLU A 121 -5.96 12.83 22.08
CA GLU A 121 -6.82 14.01 22.17
C GLU A 121 -6.67 14.85 20.90
N PRO A 122 -7.78 15.39 20.36
CA PRO A 122 -7.72 16.31 19.23
C PRO A 122 -6.93 17.57 19.57
N ILE A 123 -6.04 17.95 18.66
CA ILE A 123 -5.35 19.25 18.77
C ILE A 123 -6.28 20.32 18.17
N GLU A 124 -6.73 21.25 18.99
CA GLU A 124 -7.63 22.33 18.59
C GLU A 124 -6.87 23.64 18.44
N LYS A 125 -7.12 24.35 17.33
CA LYS A 125 -6.67 25.71 17.16
C LYS A 125 -7.82 26.67 17.46
N ILE A 126 -7.59 27.51 18.45
CA ILE A 126 -8.56 28.51 18.91
C ILE A 126 -8.20 29.87 18.32
N ALA A 127 -9.18 30.58 17.80
CA ALA A 127 -9.00 31.91 17.23
C ALA A 127 -8.62 32.91 18.33
N THR A 128 -7.43 33.49 18.25
CA THR A 128 -6.95 34.54 19.18
C THR A 128 -7.52 35.93 18.88
N ARG A 129 -8.13 36.10 17.70
CA ARG A 129 -8.83 37.28 17.21
C ARG A 129 -9.96 36.88 16.25
N ASN A 130 -10.84 37.81 15.91
CA ASN A 130 -11.81 37.56 14.86
C ASN A 130 -11.10 37.35 13.51
N MET A 131 -11.48 36.31 12.78
CA MET A 131 -10.97 35.97 11.46
C MET A 131 -12.08 36.01 10.45
N PHE A 132 -11.80 36.53 9.26
CA PHE A 132 -12.79 36.78 8.21
C PHE A 132 -12.38 35.99 6.96
N TYR A 133 -13.34 35.33 6.31
CA TYR A 133 -13.14 34.56 5.09
C TYR A 133 -14.16 34.95 4.04
N ASN A 134 -13.67 35.17 2.82
CA ASN A 134 -14.56 35.51 1.68
C ASN A 134 -15.28 34.26 1.12
N GLU A 135 -16.10 34.42 0.08
CA GLU A 135 -16.86 33.34 -0.57
C GLU A 135 -15.96 32.22 -1.11
N GLN A 136 -14.71 32.55 -1.46
CA GLN A 136 -13.70 31.61 -1.93
C GLN A 136 -12.94 30.92 -0.78
N LYS A 137 -13.40 31.13 0.48
CA LYS A 137 -12.75 30.61 1.70
C LYS A 137 -11.32 31.12 1.91
N LYS A 138 -10.94 32.23 1.28
CA LYS A 138 -9.66 32.88 1.54
C LYS A 138 -9.80 33.82 2.73
N HIS A 139 -8.81 33.78 3.63
CA HIS A 139 -8.71 34.72 4.73
C HIS A 139 -8.53 36.15 4.21
N VAL A 140 -9.34 37.09 4.73
CA VAL A 140 -9.28 38.51 4.43
C VAL A 140 -8.95 39.28 5.71
N ARG A 141 -8.42 40.48 5.55
CA ARG A 141 -7.83 41.22 6.66
C ARG A 141 -8.88 41.89 7.54
N THR A 142 -9.97 42.38 6.93
CA THR A 142 -10.97 43.20 7.61
C THR A 142 -12.39 42.66 7.40
N LYS A 143 -13.28 42.96 8.36
CA LYS A 143 -14.72 42.64 8.27
C LYS A 143 -15.37 43.28 7.05
N LYS A 144 -14.91 44.50 6.70
CA LYS A 144 -15.50 45.28 5.57
C LYS A 144 -15.43 44.53 4.23
N GLU A 145 -14.41 43.73 4.02
CA GLU A 145 -14.20 42.97 2.80
C GLU A 145 -15.19 41.83 2.57
N ILE A 146 -15.98 41.48 3.59
CA ILE A 146 -17.00 40.42 3.52
C ILE A 146 -18.42 40.96 3.69
N LEU A 147 -18.62 42.28 3.77
CA LEU A 147 -19.93 42.91 3.88
C LEU A 147 -20.45 43.29 2.49
N ASP A 148 -21.79 43.32 2.36
CA ASP A 148 -22.52 43.96 1.26
C ASP A 148 -22.71 45.44 1.51
N ASP A 149 -23.31 46.14 0.53
CA ASP A 149 -23.61 47.59 0.62
C ASP A 149 -24.57 47.95 1.78
N SER A 150 -25.31 46.95 2.26
CA SER A 150 -26.23 47.10 3.41
C SER A 150 -25.57 46.78 4.74
N GLY A 151 -24.28 46.47 4.78
CA GLY A 151 -23.52 46.15 5.99
C GLY A 151 -23.73 44.73 6.52
N ASN A 152 -24.39 43.83 5.76
CA ASN A 152 -24.58 42.44 6.11
C ASN A 152 -23.43 41.57 5.56
N VAL A 153 -23.18 40.42 6.22
CA VAL A 153 -22.18 39.48 5.74
C VAL A 153 -22.69 38.79 4.46
N ARG A 154 -21.91 38.89 3.37
CA ARG A 154 -22.27 38.30 2.08
C ARG A 154 -22.41 36.77 2.20
N LYS A 155 -23.33 36.20 1.42
CA LYS A 155 -23.57 34.77 1.37
C LYS A 155 -22.29 34.01 0.96
N GLY A 156 -21.92 33.01 1.74
CA GLY A 156 -20.68 32.19 1.50
C GLY A 156 -19.47 32.72 2.26
N CYS A 157 -19.49 33.95 2.79
CA CYS A 157 -18.46 34.46 3.69
C CYS A 157 -18.62 33.84 5.09
N LYS A 158 -17.48 33.72 5.84
CA LYS A 158 -17.47 33.18 7.18
C LYS A 158 -16.71 34.10 8.15
N ILE A 159 -17.26 34.25 9.35
CA ILE A 159 -16.60 34.89 10.49
C ILE A 159 -16.32 33.81 11.52
N ILE A 160 -15.08 33.74 11.99
CA ILE A 160 -14.69 32.96 13.15
C ILE A 160 -14.37 33.95 14.26
N LYS A 161 -15.10 33.87 15.36
CA LYS A 161 -14.94 34.80 16.48
C LYS A 161 -13.74 34.41 17.34
N LYS A 162 -13.15 35.38 18.03
CA LYS A 162 -12.16 35.13 19.07
C LYS A 162 -12.70 34.11 20.08
N GLY A 163 -11.91 33.09 20.39
CA GLY A 163 -12.30 32.00 21.28
C GLY A 163 -12.96 30.80 20.61
N GLU A 164 -13.35 30.90 19.33
CA GLU A 164 -13.91 29.75 18.60
C GLU A 164 -12.82 28.82 18.10
N VAL A 165 -13.07 27.51 18.19
CA VAL A 165 -12.23 26.47 17.57
C VAL A 165 -12.46 26.52 16.05
N TYR A 166 -11.40 26.76 15.30
CA TYR A 166 -11.49 26.88 13.85
C TYR A 166 -10.83 25.74 13.07
N GLU A 167 -9.96 25.00 13.72
CA GLU A 167 -9.30 23.82 13.14
C GLU A 167 -9.13 22.76 14.24
N ARG A 168 -9.41 21.50 13.85
CA ARG A 168 -9.26 20.35 14.72
C ARG A 168 -8.44 19.30 14.00
N THR A 169 -7.31 18.94 14.57
CA THR A 169 -6.41 17.90 14.07
C THR A 169 -6.65 16.62 14.86
N LEU A 170 -7.14 15.58 14.19
CA LEU A 170 -7.47 14.29 14.80
C LEU A 170 -6.36 13.26 14.65
N PHE A 171 -5.49 13.43 13.66
CA PHE A 171 -4.50 12.43 13.26
C PHE A 171 -3.09 13.03 13.24
N THR A 172 -2.10 12.16 13.45
CA THR A 172 -0.69 12.50 13.28
C THR A 172 -0.36 12.86 11.82
N ALA A 173 0.83 13.40 11.57
CA ALA A 173 1.35 13.48 10.21
C ALA A 173 1.51 12.08 9.60
N LYS A 174 1.47 11.97 8.26
CA LYS A 174 1.71 10.69 7.58
C LYS A 174 3.09 10.14 7.93
N ASN A 175 3.13 8.89 8.37
CA ASN A 175 4.38 8.21 8.66
C ASN A 175 5.22 8.06 7.39
N LYS A 176 6.44 8.60 7.42
CA LYS A 176 7.37 8.59 6.28
C LYS A 176 7.89 7.19 5.95
N LEU A 177 7.84 6.26 6.92
CA LEU A 177 8.26 4.87 6.74
C LEU A 177 7.60 4.22 5.52
N PHE A 178 6.29 4.42 5.36
CA PHE A 178 5.53 3.83 4.25
C PHE A 178 5.86 4.37 2.85
N LYS A 179 6.74 5.38 2.77
CA LYS A 179 7.25 5.94 1.51
C LYS A 179 8.69 5.53 1.23
N GLN A 180 9.37 4.88 2.19
CA GLN A 180 10.75 4.46 2.03
C GLN A 180 10.84 3.28 1.05
N GLU A 181 11.90 3.24 0.28
CA GLU A 181 12.10 2.23 -0.76
C GLU A 181 12.19 0.82 -0.17
N HIS A 182 12.88 0.68 0.96
CA HIS A 182 13.08 -0.60 1.64
C HIS A 182 11.84 -1.12 2.39
N TYR A 183 10.81 -0.27 2.64
CA TYR A 183 9.62 -0.67 3.40
C TYR A 183 8.93 -1.92 2.83
N LEU A 184 8.81 -1.98 1.50
CA LEU A 184 8.12 -3.12 0.88
C LEU A 184 8.90 -4.43 1.05
N ASP A 185 10.22 -4.37 1.02
CA ASP A 185 11.08 -5.55 1.21
C ASP A 185 11.09 -5.98 2.69
N GLU A 186 11.03 -5.03 3.62
CA GLU A 186 10.84 -5.32 5.05
C GLU A 186 9.48 -5.97 5.31
N ALA A 187 8.40 -5.44 4.71
CA ALA A 187 7.06 -6.02 4.85
C ALA A 187 6.97 -7.44 4.27
N LYS A 188 7.65 -7.72 3.15
CA LYS A 188 7.73 -9.07 2.59
C LYS A 188 8.43 -10.04 3.56
N ARG A 189 9.60 -9.67 4.09
CA ARG A 189 10.32 -10.49 5.07
C ARG A 189 9.45 -10.77 6.29
N PHE A 190 8.87 -9.72 6.86
CA PHE A 190 7.99 -9.82 8.02
C PHE A 190 6.85 -10.84 7.82
N TYR A 191 6.15 -10.78 6.68
CA TYR A 191 5.07 -11.73 6.42
C TYR A 191 5.55 -13.11 6.00
N THR A 192 6.69 -13.22 5.34
CA THR A 192 7.31 -14.52 5.06
C THR A 192 7.70 -15.23 6.36
N ASP A 193 8.31 -14.50 7.29
CA ASP A 193 8.68 -15.05 8.60
C ASP A 193 7.43 -15.46 9.40
N LEU A 194 6.37 -14.65 9.37
CA LEU A 194 5.11 -14.97 10.04
C LEU A 194 4.42 -16.21 9.45
N ILE A 195 4.43 -16.37 8.12
CA ILE A 195 3.94 -17.57 7.44
C ILE A 195 4.78 -18.79 7.84
N ASN A 196 6.10 -18.65 7.86
CA ASN A 196 7.01 -19.73 8.17
C ASN A 196 6.90 -20.22 9.62
N LEU A 197 6.46 -19.38 10.54
CA LEU A 197 6.13 -19.82 11.91
C LEU A 197 4.96 -20.80 11.96
N LEU A 198 4.10 -20.79 10.94
CA LEU A 198 2.92 -21.65 10.83
C LEU A 198 3.19 -22.91 9.98
N ILE A 199 4.36 -23.04 9.37
CA ILE A 199 4.75 -24.18 8.52
C ILE A 199 5.65 -25.11 9.34
N GLU A 200 5.17 -26.34 9.58
CA GLU A 200 5.91 -27.34 10.37
C GLU A 200 7.11 -27.94 9.66
N ASP A 201 6.97 -28.26 8.36
CA ASP A 201 8.05 -28.87 7.57
C ASP A 201 8.95 -27.77 6.97
N ASP A 202 10.22 -27.79 7.38
CA ASP A 202 11.23 -26.84 6.91
C ASP A 202 11.38 -26.81 5.37
N LYS A 203 11.10 -27.93 4.69
CA LYS A 203 11.16 -28.00 3.22
C LYS A 203 10.09 -27.18 2.54
N ASN A 204 8.98 -26.89 3.23
CA ASN A 204 7.86 -26.12 2.73
C ASN A 204 7.95 -24.64 3.11
N LYS A 205 8.97 -24.22 3.88
CA LYS A 205 9.16 -22.83 4.27
C LYS A 205 9.42 -21.94 3.07
N LEU A 206 8.80 -20.77 3.08
CA LEU A 206 8.92 -19.79 2.04
C LEU A 206 10.20 -18.95 2.21
N HIS A 207 10.76 -18.53 1.10
CA HIS A 207 11.90 -17.61 1.06
C HIS A 207 11.52 -16.33 0.30
N VAL A 208 11.95 -15.19 0.82
CA VAL A 208 11.82 -13.93 0.09
C VAL A 208 12.72 -13.98 -1.13
N PHE A 209 12.16 -13.67 -2.30
CA PHE A 209 12.93 -13.63 -3.53
C PHE A 209 14.10 -12.64 -3.41
N ASP A 210 15.31 -13.15 -3.53
CA ASP A 210 16.52 -12.33 -3.56
C ASP A 210 16.81 -11.90 -5.00
N LYS A 211 16.72 -10.60 -5.26
CA LYS A 211 17.03 -10.02 -6.57
C LYS A 211 18.49 -10.22 -6.97
N ASN A 212 19.38 -10.29 -5.97
CA ASN A 212 20.81 -10.52 -6.16
C ASN A 212 21.18 -12.03 -6.09
N GLY A 213 20.20 -12.90 -5.82
CA GLY A 213 20.33 -14.34 -5.78
C GLY A 213 20.59 -14.95 -7.16
N LEU A 214 20.59 -16.27 -7.23
CA LEU A 214 20.90 -17.02 -8.45
C LEU A 214 19.80 -16.87 -9.52
N TYR A 215 18.54 -16.85 -9.10
CA TYR A 215 17.38 -16.89 -9.97
C TYR A 215 17.00 -15.51 -10.53
N LEU A 216 16.26 -15.50 -11.63
CA LEU A 216 15.67 -14.31 -12.23
C LEU A 216 14.16 -14.28 -12.02
N ALA A 217 13.63 -13.16 -11.51
CA ALA A 217 12.19 -12.98 -11.38
C ALA A 217 11.52 -12.81 -12.75
N THR A 218 10.40 -13.49 -12.99
CA THR A 218 9.56 -13.21 -14.15
C THR A 218 8.76 -11.93 -13.96
N LYS A 219 8.45 -11.24 -15.06
CA LYS A 219 7.63 -10.02 -15.06
C LYS A 219 6.14 -10.40 -15.24
N LYS A 220 5.26 -9.73 -14.50
CA LYS A 220 3.82 -9.90 -14.68
C LYS A 220 3.37 -9.30 -16.01
N ILE A 221 2.64 -10.09 -16.80
CA ILE A 221 1.99 -9.61 -18.03
C ILE A 221 0.65 -8.98 -17.62
N GLY A 222 0.54 -7.65 -17.80
CA GLY A 222 -0.72 -6.93 -17.52
C GLY A 222 -1.77 -7.21 -18.62
N LYS A 223 -3.03 -7.25 -18.22
CA LYS A 223 -4.17 -7.34 -19.16
C LYS A 223 -4.17 -6.09 -20.06
N ASN A 224 -4.05 -6.21 -21.34
CA ASN A 224 -3.94 -5.11 -22.31
C ASN A 224 -2.58 -4.34 -22.29
N ASN A 225 -1.50 -4.97 -21.87
CA ASN A 225 -0.18 -4.36 -21.98
C ASN A 225 0.29 -4.42 -23.45
N PRO A 226 0.63 -3.28 -24.08
CA PRO A 226 1.10 -3.26 -25.47
C PRO A 226 2.44 -4.00 -25.67
N LYS A 227 3.21 -4.19 -24.59
CA LYS A 227 4.48 -4.96 -24.59
C LYS A 227 4.31 -6.41 -24.11
N ALA A 228 3.09 -6.96 -24.15
CA ALA A 228 2.81 -8.29 -23.58
C ALA A 228 3.68 -9.40 -24.22
N GLU A 229 3.85 -9.41 -25.55
CA GLU A 229 4.69 -10.39 -26.23
C GLU A 229 6.16 -10.26 -25.87
N GLN A 230 6.70 -9.04 -25.81
CA GLN A 230 8.08 -8.82 -25.36
C GLN A 230 8.32 -9.31 -23.93
N ILE A 231 7.34 -9.07 -23.04
CA ILE A 231 7.45 -9.54 -21.64
C ILE A 231 7.38 -11.07 -21.59
N LYS A 232 6.60 -11.71 -22.47
CA LYS A 232 6.48 -13.15 -22.57
C LYS A 232 7.81 -13.77 -23.02
N GLU A 233 8.39 -13.26 -24.08
CA GLU A 233 9.70 -13.70 -24.57
C GLU A 233 10.81 -13.50 -23.52
N ASP A 234 10.84 -12.34 -22.83
CA ASP A 234 11.79 -12.08 -21.74
C ASP A 234 11.57 -13.06 -20.57
N ASN A 235 10.33 -13.39 -20.24
CA ASN A 235 10.03 -14.39 -19.23
C ASN A 235 10.47 -15.81 -19.61
N GLU A 236 10.37 -16.19 -20.88
CA GLU A 236 10.87 -17.50 -21.36
C GLU A 236 12.38 -17.60 -21.15
N VAL A 237 13.13 -16.55 -21.50
CA VAL A 237 14.59 -16.49 -21.26
C VAL A 237 14.91 -16.57 -19.77
N ARG A 238 14.15 -15.89 -18.90
CA ARG A 238 14.31 -15.94 -17.44
C ARG A 238 14.03 -17.33 -16.87
N MET A 239 12.98 -17.98 -17.34
CA MET A 239 12.64 -19.35 -16.94
C MET A 239 13.71 -20.33 -17.39
N GLN A 240 14.24 -20.19 -18.61
CA GLN A 240 15.35 -21.02 -19.08
C GLN A 240 16.59 -20.86 -18.21
N TRP A 241 16.98 -19.62 -17.88
CA TRP A 241 18.05 -19.36 -16.92
C TRP A 241 17.80 -20.07 -15.59
N ASN A 242 16.60 -19.97 -15.02
CA ASN A 242 16.27 -20.59 -13.74
C ASN A 242 16.40 -22.11 -13.81
N HIS A 243 16.02 -22.76 -14.90
CA HIS A 243 16.20 -24.18 -15.11
C HIS A 243 17.68 -24.57 -15.22
N GLU A 244 18.52 -23.74 -15.86
CA GLU A 244 19.97 -23.99 -15.90
C GLU A 244 20.59 -23.85 -14.50
N VAL A 245 20.14 -22.90 -13.68
CA VAL A 245 20.54 -22.76 -12.27
C VAL A 245 20.21 -24.04 -11.50
N ASP A 246 18.98 -24.57 -11.65
CA ASP A 246 18.56 -25.82 -10.99
C ASP A 246 19.46 -26.98 -11.38
N ARG A 247 19.79 -27.13 -12.67
CA ARG A 247 20.71 -28.17 -13.15
C ARG A 247 22.13 -28.01 -12.59
N ALA A 248 22.63 -26.77 -12.57
CA ALA A 248 23.95 -26.47 -12.04
C ALA A 248 24.04 -26.83 -10.55
N LEU A 249 23.02 -26.46 -9.76
CA LEU A 249 22.96 -26.80 -8.33
C LEU A 249 22.90 -28.33 -8.09
N VAL A 250 22.09 -29.04 -8.88
CA VAL A 250 22.02 -30.51 -8.81
C VAL A 250 23.38 -31.13 -9.18
N SER A 251 24.13 -30.51 -10.10
CA SER A 251 25.49 -30.93 -10.49
C SER A 251 26.57 -30.44 -9.52
N GLN A 252 26.18 -29.87 -8.38
CA GLN A 252 27.08 -29.36 -7.32
C GLN A 252 28.04 -28.24 -7.77
N VAL A 253 27.63 -27.45 -8.78
CA VAL A 253 28.35 -26.23 -9.14
C VAL A 253 28.23 -25.22 -7.99
N PRO A 254 29.34 -24.61 -7.52
CA PRO A 254 29.30 -23.63 -6.45
C PRO A 254 28.39 -22.41 -6.79
N GLU A 255 27.59 -21.97 -5.83
CA GLU A 255 26.70 -20.82 -6.02
C GLU A 255 27.44 -19.56 -6.49
N ASP A 256 28.64 -19.32 -5.98
CA ASP A 256 29.45 -18.15 -6.33
C ASP A 256 29.85 -18.15 -7.82
N GLU A 257 30.11 -19.32 -8.38
CA GLU A 257 30.38 -19.47 -9.81
C GLU A 257 29.14 -19.14 -10.64
N ILE A 258 27.98 -19.66 -10.24
CA ILE A 258 26.69 -19.33 -10.89
C ILE A 258 26.39 -17.83 -10.80
N ARG A 259 26.67 -17.19 -9.66
CA ARG A 259 26.53 -15.73 -9.47
C ARG A 259 27.42 -14.94 -10.42
N GLN A 260 28.66 -15.37 -10.60
CA GLN A 260 29.62 -14.73 -11.53
C GLN A 260 29.13 -14.84 -12.99
N ILE A 261 28.63 -16.00 -13.39
CA ILE A 261 28.07 -16.24 -14.73
C ILE A 261 26.85 -15.33 -14.94
N LYS A 262 25.93 -15.27 -13.96
CA LYS A 262 24.79 -14.36 -13.99
C LYS A 262 25.19 -12.89 -14.19
N GLN A 263 26.18 -12.45 -13.43
CA GLN A 263 26.65 -11.07 -13.51
C GLN A 263 27.26 -10.74 -14.87
N LYS A 264 28.06 -11.62 -15.44
CA LYS A 264 28.61 -11.47 -16.79
C LYS A 264 27.49 -11.39 -17.83
N TRP A 265 26.54 -12.30 -17.77
CA TRP A 265 25.42 -12.36 -18.70
C TRP A 265 24.55 -11.08 -18.65
N ILE A 266 24.27 -10.56 -17.45
CA ILE A 266 23.53 -9.29 -17.27
C ILE A 266 24.32 -8.13 -17.85
N THR A 267 25.63 -8.07 -17.58
CA THR A 267 26.51 -7.00 -18.07
C THR A 267 26.58 -6.98 -19.60
N GLU A 268 26.72 -8.16 -20.22
CA GLU A 268 26.72 -8.28 -21.69
C GLU A 268 25.38 -7.86 -22.31
N ARG A 269 24.26 -8.25 -21.69
CA ARG A 269 22.92 -7.89 -22.16
C ARG A 269 22.66 -6.38 -22.06
N ILE A 270 23.13 -5.74 -20.99
CA ILE A 270 23.08 -4.27 -20.83
C ILE A 270 23.91 -3.61 -21.93
N ARG A 271 25.15 -4.08 -22.17
CA ARG A 271 26.05 -3.54 -23.19
C ARG A 271 25.43 -3.64 -24.59
N LEU A 272 24.91 -4.81 -24.96
CA LEU A 272 24.22 -5.01 -26.24
C LEU A 272 23.00 -4.10 -26.38
N SER A 273 22.22 -3.88 -25.32
CA SER A 273 21.06 -2.98 -25.36
C SER A 273 21.47 -1.52 -25.55
N ILE A 274 22.55 -1.08 -24.90
CA ILE A 274 23.10 0.27 -25.09
C ILE A 274 23.63 0.44 -26.53
N ASP A 275 24.37 -0.53 -27.04
CA ASP A 275 24.96 -0.48 -28.37
C ASP A 275 23.90 -0.49 -29.48
N VAL A 276 22.79 -1.21 -29.31
CA VAL A 276 21.73 -1.35 -30.32
C VAL A 276 20.66 -0.26 -30.20
N PHE A 277 20.26 0.11 -28.99
CA PHE A 277 19.11 0.97 -28.75
C PHE A 277 19.43 2.30 -28.07
N GLY A 278 20.67 2.53 -27.67
CA GLY A 278 21.09 3.74 -26.94
C GLY A 278 20.45 3.88 -25.56
N LYS A 279 19.87 2.81 -25.02
CA LYS A 279 19.18 2.80 -23.72
C LYS A 279 19.57 1.57 -22.90
N CYS A 280 19.68 1.78 -21.58
CA CYS A 280 19.79 0.68 -20.63
C CYS A 280 18.47 -0.12 -20.58
N PRO A 281 18.46 -1.45 -20.59
CA PRO A 281 17.27 -2.24 -20.40
C PRO A 281 16.70 -2.00 -18.98
N GLU A 282 15.37 -1.81 -18.87
CA GLU A 282 14.64 -1.69 -17.61
C GLU A 282 14.60 -3.02 -16.83
#